data_bb4fa76726f388b9d4d0ce8c52245e3c
#
_entry.id   bb4fa76726f388b9d4d0ce8c52245e3c
#
_cell.length_a   1.000
_cell.length_b   1.000
_cell.length_c   1.000
_cell.angle_alpha   90.00
_cell.angle_beta   90.00
_cell.angle_gamma   90.00
#
_symmetry.space_group_name_H-M   'P 1'
#
loop_
_entity.id
_entity.type
_entity.pdbx_description
1 polymer ?
#
loop_
_entity_poly.entity_id
_entity_poly.type
_entity_poly.pdbx_seq_one_letter_code
_entity_poly.pdbx_strand_id
1 'polypeptide(L)'
;GLGREELDVLAARLGADVTFALHGGTAIGTGRGERLTPALISGQYHWVFAVSDEGLSTPAVYAECDRLREGREVQAPTVAEDLMAALRRGDSVAVGKAMRNDLQVASISLRPQLELVLETGLSFGALGGIVSGSGPTCAFLARDEEQALDIAAALSGSGMCSSVLHATGPAH
;
A
#
# COMPACT_ATOMS: atom_id res chain seq x y z
N GLY A 1 -26.02 13.75 -17.05
CA GLY A 1 -24.98 13.42 -16.07
C GLY A 1 -23.64 13.95 -16.56
N LEU A 2 -22.66 14.11 -15.69
CA LEU A 2 -21.30 14.54 -16.04
C LEU A 2 -20.61 13.47 -16.91
N GLY A 3 -19.84 13.90 -17.90
CA GLY A 3 -18.99 13.03 -18.69
C GLY A 3 -17.79 12.53 -17.90
N ARG A 4 -17.12 11.46 -18.39
CA ARG A 4 -15.95 10.86 -17.73
C ARG A 4 -14.83 11.88 -17.49
N GLU A 5 -14.51 12.69 -18.49
CA GLU A 5 -13.50 13.73 -18.40
C GLU A 5 -13.79 14.80 -17.33
N GLU A 6 -15.08 15.17 -17.18
CA GLU A 6 -15.51 16.12 -16.15
C GLU A 6 -15.36 15.52 -14.74
N LEU A 7 -15.67 14.22 -14.60
CA LEU A 7 -15.46 13.49 -13.36
C LEU A 7 -13.97 13.37 -12.99
N ASP A 8 -13.10 13.10 -13.96
CA ASP A 8 -11.65 13.03 -13.76
C ASP A 8 -11.08 14.37 -13.26
N VAL A 9 -11.52 15.48 -13.86
CA VAL A 9 -11.10 16.83 -13.41
C VAL A 9 -11.58 17.13 -11.98
N LEU A 10 -12.79 16.72 -11.63
CA LEU A 10 -13.33 16.90 -10.28
C LEU A 10 -12.61 16.00 -9.27
N ALA A 11 -12.39 14.73 -9.62
CA ALA A 11 -11.66 13.79 -8.79
C ALA A 11 -10.25 14.27 -8.46
N ALA A 12 -9.52 14.76 -9.46
CA ALA A 12 -8.16 15.30 -9.29
C ALA A 12 -8.11 16.51 -8.34
N ARG A 13 -9.19 17.30 -8.28
CA ARG A 13 -9.31 18.44 -7.33
C ARG A 13 -9.60 17.99 -5.90
N LEU A 14 -10.26 16.85 -5.74
CA LEU A 14 -10.61 16.28 -4.44
C LEU A 14 -9.45 15.51 -3.82
N GLY A 15 -8.63 14.85 -4.64
CA GLY A 15 -7.44 14.14 -4.17
C GLY A 15 -7.07 12.94 -5.04
N ALA A 16 -5.81 12.48 -4.90
CA ALA A 16 -5.26 11.36 -5.65
C ALA A 16 -6.06 10.06 -5.45
N ASP A 17 -6.47 9.79 -4.21
CA ASP A 17 -7.24 8.58 -3.88
C ASP A 17 -8.62 8.57 -4.55
N VAL A 18 -9.26 9.75 -4.68
CA VAL A 18 -10.54 9.88 -5.38
C VAL A 18 -10.38 9.62 -6.88
N THR A 19 -9.28 10.13 -7.46
CA THR A 19 -8.94 9.86 -8.87
C THR A 19 -8.73 8.35 -9.07
N PHE A 20 -7.97 7.68 -8.18
CA PHE A 20 -7.75 6.25 -8.28
C PHE A 20 -9.05 5.45 -8.09
N ALA A 21 -9.90 5.81 -7.13
CA ALA A 21 -11.18 5.13 -6.90
C ALA A 21 -12.12 5.23 -8.10
N LEU A 22 -12.04 6.32 -8.89
CA LEU A 22 -12.81 6.48 -10.11
C LEU A 22 -12.31 5.57 -11.25
N HIS A 23 -11.01 5.30 -11.31
CA HIS A 23 -10.39 4.46 -12.34
C HIS A 23 -10.40 2.98 -11.98
N GLY A 24 -10.11 2.66 -10.72
CA GLY A 24 -9.97 1.28 -10.24
C GLY A 24 -8.74 0.56 -10.79
N GLY A 25 -8.70 -0.75 -10.62
CA GLY A 25 -7.66 -1.62 -11.15
C GLY A 25 -6.29 -1.43 -10.48
N THR A 26 -5.24 -1.45 -11.29
CA THR A 26 -3.86 -1.15 -10.87
C THR A 26 -3.30 -0.02 -11.74
N ALA A 27 -2.74 1.00 -11.13
CA ALA A 27 -2.23 2.16 -11.86
C ALA A 27 -0.93 2.69 -11.25
N ILE A 28 -0.15 3.39 -12.06
CA ILE A 28 1.00 4.17 -11.65
C ILE A 28 0.55 5.62 -11.50
N GLY A 29 0.66 6.16 -10.30
CA GLY A 29 0.41 7.57 -10.03
C GLY A 29 1.70 8.38 -10.17
N THR A 30 1.64 9.52 -10.89
CA THR A 30 2.72 10.48 -11.01
C THR A 30 2.26 11.86 -10.57
N GLY A 31 3.19 12.82 -10.44
CA GLY A 31 2.89 14.11 -9.84
C GLY A 31 2.68 13.99 -8.33
N ARG A 32 1.52 14.39 -7.82
CA ARG A 32 1.08 14.13 -6.45
C ARG A 32 0.20 12.87 -6.34
N GLY A 33 0.19 12.02 -7.40
CA GLY A 33 -0.67 10.85 -7.51
C GLY A 33 -1.96 11.09 -8.35
N GLU A 34 -2.19 12.32 -8.82
CA GLU A 34 -3.36 12.68 -9.62
C GLU A 34 -3.29 12.23 -11.08
N ARG A 35 -2.10 11.95 -11.59
CA ARG A 35 -1.89 11.47 -12.97
C ARG A 35 -1.74 9.97 -12.96
N LEU A 36 -2.80 9.27 -13.33
CA LEU A 36 -2.83 7.82 -13.34
C LEU A 36 -2.55 7.26 -14.73
N THR A 37 -1.66 6.27 -14.76
CA THR A 37 -1.41 5.45 -15.95
C THR A 37 -1.73 4.00 -15.58
N PRO A 38 -2.68 3.34 -16.27
CA PRO A 38 -3.00 1.95 -15.99
C PRO A 38 -1.76 1.06 -16.11
N ALA A 39 -1.57 0.17 -15.14
CA ALA A 39 -0.51 -0.82 -15.17
C ALA A 39 -1.04 -2.13 -15.76
N LEU A 40 -0.24 -2.74 -16.65
CA LEU A 40 -0.53 -4.08 -17.15
C LEU A 40 -0.19 -5.08 -16.05
N ILE A 41 -1.19 -5.83 -15.66
CA ILE A 41 -1.06 -6.87 -14.62
C ILE A 41 -1.69 -8.17 -15.07
N SER A 42 -1.22 -9.27 -14.51
CA SER A 42 -1.77 -10.62 -14.70
C SER A 42 -2.06 -11.25 -13.35
N GLY A 43 -3.05 -12.13 -13.31
CA GLY A 43 -3.41 -12.88 -12.11
C GLY A 43 -4.28 -12.12 -11.11
N GLN A 44 -4.49 -12.76 -9.98
CA GLN A 44 -5.20 -12.22 -8.82
C GLN A 44 -4.24 -12.16 -7.64
N TYR A 45 -4.44 -11.16 -6.78
CA TYR A 45 -3.63 -10.93 -5.59
C TYR A 45 -4.53 -10.91 -4.38
N HIS A 46 -4.16 -11.65 -3.34
CA HIS A 46 -4.88 -11.73 -2.09
C HIS A 46 -4.22 -10.81 -1.07
N TRP A 47 -4.98 -9.85 -0.58
CA TRP A 47 -4.50 -8.81 0.32
C TRP A 47 -5.12 -8.94 1.70
N VAL A 48 -4.33 -8.64 2.72
CA VAL A 48 -4.80 -8.49 4.09
C VAL A 48 -4.42 -7.08 4.57
N PHE A 49 -5.37 -6.38 5.17
CA PHE A 49 -5.18 -5.03 5.70
C PHE A 49 -5.40 -5.04 7.20
N ALA A 50 -4.35 -4.72 7.95
CA ALA A 50 -4.43 -4.48 9.38
C ALA A 50 -4.71 -2.99 9.64
N VAL A 51 -5.90 -2.68 10.11
CA VAL A 51 -6.39 -1.31 10.32
C VAL A 51 -6.27 -0.94 11.79
N SER A 52 -5.92 0.30 12.09
CA SER A 52 -5.85 0.86 13.43
C SER A 52 -6.85 2.01 13.60
N ASP A 53 -7.53 2.08 14.75
CA ASP A 53 -8.45 3.19 15.08
C ASP A 53 -7.71 4.50 15.35
N GLU A 54 -6.48 4.41 15.82
CA GLU A 54 -5.66 5.60 16.04
C GLU A 54 -5.02 6.04 14.72
N GLY A 55 -5.39 7.22 14.24
CA GLY A 55 -4.82 7.81 13.05
C GLY A 55 -3.34 8.16 13.20
N LEU A 56 -2.63 8.20 12.08
CA LEU A 56 -1.29 8.76 11.97
C LEU A 56 -1.34 9.98 11.05
N SER A 57 -0.86 11.11 11.54
CA SER A 57 -0.93 12.37 10.77
C SER A 57 -0.02 12.32 9.55
N THR A 58 -0.60 12.34 8.36
CA THR A 58 0.16 12.36 7.09
C THR A 58 1.20 13.49 7.04
N PRO A 59 0.88 14.75 7.40
CA PRO A 59 1.89 15.81 7.48
C PRO A 59 3.03 15.51 8.45
N ALA A 60 2.73 14.88 9.61
CA ALA A 60 3.76 14.50 10.57
C ALA A 60 4.70 13.41 10.02
N VAL A 61 4.17 12.44 9.28
CA VAL A 61 4.98 11.39 8.64
C VAL A 61 5.90 11.98 7.59
N TYR A 62 5.42 12.91 6.77
CA TYR A 62 6.28 13.61 5.80
C TYR A 62 7.37 14.42 6.49
N ALA A 63 7.03 15.19 7.54
CA ALA A 63 8.03 15.96 8.30
C ALA A 63 9.08 15.04 8.94
N GLU A 64 8.68 13.88 9.47
CA GLU A 64 9.61 12.89 10.01
C GLU A 64 10.48 12.27 8.92
N CYS A 65 9.90 11.99 7.75
CA CYS A 65 10.65 11.50 6.59
C CYS A 65 11.73 12.49 6.17
N ASP A 66 11.40 13.79 6.10
CA ASP A 66 12.36 14.85 5.78
C ASP A 66 13.44 14.95 6.86
N ARG A 67 13.08 14.88 8.14
CA ARG A 67 14.03 14.86 9.26
C ARG A 67 15.01 13.69 9.18
N LEU A 68 14.51 12.48 8.88
CA LEU A 68 15.34 11.28 8.76
C LEU A 68 16.26 11.31 7.53
N ARG A 69 15.92 12.11 6.52
CA ARG A 69 16.69 12.30 5.28
C ARG A 69 17.61 13.52 5.34
N GLU A 70 17.58 14.29 6.42
CA GLU A 70 18.39 15.50 6.55
C GLU A 70 19.89 15.22 6.29
N GLY A 71 20.51 16.04 5.44
CA GLY A 71 21.90 15.87 5.03
C GLY A 71 22.18 14.73 4.06
N ARG A 72 21.16 14.05 3.55
CA ARG A 72 21.28 12.98 2.55
C ARG A 72 20.77 13.46 1.18
N GLU A 73 21.46 13.04 0.14
CA GLU A 73 20.95 13.21 -1.23
C GLU A 73 19.80 12.21 -1.45
N VAL A 74 18.61 12.74 -1.75
CA VAL A 74 17.41 11.92 -2.02
C VAL A 74 17.21 11.87 -3.52
N GLN A 75 17.29 10.68 -4.09
CA GLN A 75 16.99 10.47 -5.51
C GLN A 75 15.49 10.65 -5.76
N ALA A 76 15.16 11.18 -6.94
CA ALA A 76 13.76 11.25 -7.37
C ALA A 76 13.15 9.84 -7.44
N PRO A 77 11.89 9.67 -6.99
CA PRO A 77 11.24 8.38 -7.05
C PRO A 77 11.09 7.91 -8.50
N THR A 78 11.40 6.65 -8.74
CA THR A 78 11.26 6.00 -10.04
C THR A 78 10.29 4.85 -9.94
N VAL A 79 9.65 4.51 -11.06
CA VAL A 79 8.82 3.30 -11.13
C VAL A 79 9.74 2.08 -11.01
N ALA A 80 9.46 1.23 -10.05
CA ALA A 80 10.24 0.02 -9.81
C ALA A 80 10.02 -0.99 -10.96
N GLU A 81 11.03 -1.17 -11.80
CA GLU A 81 10.96 -2.05 -12.98
C GLU A 81 10.76 -3.53 -12.58
N ASP A 82 11.36 -3.96 -11.47
CA ASP A 82 11.20 -5.30 -10.91
C ASP A 82 9.74 -5.57 -10.50
N LEU A 83 9.08 -4.60 -9.83
CA LEU A 83 7.67 -4.67 -9.49
C LEU A 83 6.79 -4.75 -10.73
N MET A 84 7.04 -3.89 -11.72
CA MET A 84 6.26 -3.87 -12.96
C MET A 84 6.43 -5.16 -13.76
N ALA A 85 7.63 -5.74 -13.77
CA ALA A 85 7.87 -7.03 -14.41
C ALA A 85 7.16 -8.18 -13.68
N ALA A 86 7.15 -8.16 -12.35
CA ALA A 86 6.46 -9.16 -11.52
C ALA A 86 4.93 -9.10 -11.73
N LEU A 87 4.34 -7.90 -11.72
CA LEU A 87 2.91 -7.67 -11.97
C LEU A 87 2.49 -8.18 -13.35
N ARG A 88 3.27 -7.90 -14.40
CA ARG A 88 2.97 -8.40 -15.76
C ARG A 88 3.01 -9.92 -15.86
N ARG A 89 3.87 -10.59 -15.08
CA ARG A 89 3.95 -12.06 -15.05
C ARG A 89 2.94 -12.72 -14.13
N GLY A 90 2.25 -11.96 -13.28
CA GLY A 90 1.39 -12.52 -12.24
C GLY A 90 2.17 -13.23 -11.12
N ASP A 91 3.44 -12.87 -10.92
CA ASP A 91 4.32 -13.49 -9.93
C ASP A 91 4.16 -12.81 -8.58
N SER A 92 3.22 -13.34 -7.78
CA SER A 92 2.90 -12.77 -6.45
C SER A 92 4.09 -12.79 -5.48
N VAL A 93 4.98 -13.79 -5.58
CA VAL A 93 6.18 -13.86 -4.75
C VAL A 93 7.15 -12.73 -5.09
N ALA A 94 7.37 -12.50 -6.39
CA ALA A 94 8.21 -11.39 -6.83
C ALA A 94 7.58 -10.03 -6.52
N VAL A 95 6.24 -9.90 -6.64
CA VAL A 95 5.51 -8.69 -6.22
C VAL A 95 5.75 -8.42 -4.74
N GLY A 96 5.54 -9.41 -3.86
CA GLY A 96 5.73 -9.25 -2.42
C GLY A 96 7.15 -8.78 -2.07
N LYS A 97 8.17 -9.35 -2.72
CA LYS A 97 9.58 -8.95 -2.52
C LYS A 97 9.89 -7.54 -3.04
N ALA A 98 9.19 -7.09 -4.06
CA ALA A 98 9.38 -5.79 -4.68
C ALA A 98 8.56 -4.66 -4.02
N MET A 99 7.61 -4.99 -3.13
CA MET A 99 6.82 -3.99 -2.41
C MET A 99 7.71 -3.07 -1.57
N ARG A 100 7.54 -1.77 -1.72
CA ARG A 100 8.30 -0.73 -0.99
C ARG A 100 7.42 0.46 -0.69
N ASN A 101 7.72 1.10 0.44
CA ASN A 101 7.11 2.38 0.80
C ASN A 101 8.17 3.27 1.46
N ASP A 102 8.48 4.36 0.82
CA ASP A 102 9.49 5.32 1.27
C ASP A 102 9.14 6.00 2.59
N LEU A 103 7.86 6.06 2.93
CA LEU A 103 7.38 6.62 4.20
C LEU A 103 7.42 5.62 5.37
N GLN A 104 7.63 4.33 5.10
CA GLN A 104 7.52 3.28 6.12
C GLN A 104 8.42 3.51 7.32
N VAL A 105 9.68 3.89 7.10
CA VAL A 105 10.63 4.14 8.19
C VAL A 105 10.17 5.32 9.06
N ALA A 106 9.65 6.38 8.44
CA ALA A 106 9.11 7.53 9.16
C ALA A 106 7.83 7.17 9.94
N SER A 107 6.95 6.37 9.34
CA SER A 107 5.73 5.90 10.01
C SER A 107 6.05 5.03 11.22
N ILE A 108 7.01 4.12 11.10
CA ILE A 108 7.49 3.27 12.20
C ILE A 108 8.18 4.12 13.28
N SER A 109 8.98 5.11 12.90
CA SER A 109 9.63 6.04 13.86
C SER A 109 8.61 6.75 14.74
N LEU A 110 7.49 7.21 14.16
CA LEU A 110 6.41 7.85 14.89
C LEU A 110 5.51 6.86 15.64
N ARG A 111 5.41 5.64 15.15
CA ARG A 111 4.58 4.59 15.73
C ARG A 111 5.27 3.22 15.66
N PRO A 112 6.15 2.90 16.60
CA PRO A 112 6.94 1.65 16.60
C PRO A 112 6.10 0.36 16.56
N GLN A 113 4.84 0.42 17.03
CA GLN A 113 3.94 -0.73 16.98
C GLN A 113 3.69 -1.25 15.56
N LEU A 114 3.84 -0.40 14.52
CA LEU A 114 3.70 -0.81 13.12
C LEU A 114 4.73 -1.87 12.72
N GLU A 115 5.93 -1.83 13.31
CA GLU A 115 6.96 -2.84 13.07
C GLU A 115 6.51 -4.22 13.54
N LEU A 116 5.92 -4.30 14.75
CA LEU A 116 5.38 -5.56 15.28
C LEU A 116 4.23 -6.10 14.45
N VAL A 117 3.37 -5.22 13.93
CA VAL A 117 2.28 -5.63 13.02
C VAL A 117 2.86 -6.21 11.74
N LEU A 118 3.87 -5.56 11.14
CA LEU A 118 4.53 -6.04 9.93
C LEU A 118 5.24 -7.39 10.17
N GLU A 119 5.99 -7.51 11.26
CA GLU A 119 6.67 -8.75 11.65
C GLU A 119 5.68 -9.89 11.86
N THR A 120 4.52 -9.62 12.49
CA THR A 120 3.48 -10.62 12.69
C THR A 120 2.97 -11.14 11.36
N GLY A 121 2.52 -10.28 10.45
CA GLY A 121 2.02 -10.73 9.15
C GLY A 121 3.07 -11.51 8.34
N LEU A 122 4.32 -11.07 8.37
CA LEU A 122 5.42 -11.75 7.69
C LEU A 122 5.74 -13.12 8.33
N SER A 123 5.69 -13.25 9.66
CA SER A 123 5.94 -14.52 10.37
C SER A 123 4.87 -15.58 10.08
N PHE A 124 3.66 -15.16 9.72
CA PHE A 124 2.58 -16.01 9.24
C PHE A 124 2.60 -16.24 7.73
N GLY A 125 3.73 -15.91 7.08
CA GLY A 125 4.05 -16.31 5.72
C GLY A 125 3.59 -15.33 4.64
N ALA A 126 3.21 -14.10 4.98
CA ALA A 126 2.92 -13.10 3.95
C ALA A 126 4.11 -12.96 2.98
N LEU A 127 3.83 -12.90 1.69
CA LEU A 127 4.82 -12.75 0.63
C LEU A 127 5.54 -11.39 0.67
N GLY A 128 4.86 -10.41 1.25
CA GLY A 128 5.36 -9.07 1.50
C GLY A 128 4.42 -8.31 2.42
N GLY A 129 4.93 -7.30 3.11
CA GLY A 129 4.15 -6.43 3.99
C GLY A 129 4.70 -5.01 3.96
N ILE A 130 3.83 -4.03 3.89
CA ILE A 130 4.18 -2.61 3.92
C ILE A 130 3.19 -1.82 4.77
N VAL A 131 3.64 -0.70 5.29
CA VAL A 131 2.72 0.36 5.71
C VAL A 131 2.06 0.95 4.47
N SER A 132 0.75 1.08 4.45
CA SER A 132 0.00 1.66 3.33
C SER A 132 0.02 3.18 3.39
N GLY A 133 0.63 3.83 2.39
CA GLY A 133 0.80 5.29 2.36
C GLY A 133 1.55 5.80 3.59
N SER A 134 1.00 6.80 4.27
CA SER A 134 1.53 7.29 5.56
C SER A 134 1.15 6.41 6.76
N GLY A 135 0.38 5.37 6.56
CA GLY A 135 -0.16 4.53 7.61
C GLY A 135 -1.37 5.16 8.33
N PRO A 136 -1.79 4.56 9.45
CA PRO A 136 -1.21 3.43 10.16
C PRO A 136 -1.62 2.04 9.62
N THR A 137 -2.42 1.97 8.57
CA THR A 137 -2.81 0.69 7.98
C THR A 137 -1.59 -0.04 7.42
N CYS A 138 -1.43 -1.33 7.75
CA CYS A 138 -0.46 -2.22 7.13
C CYS A 138 -1.16 -3.11 6.11
N ALA A 139 -0.53 -3.29 4.95
CA ALA A 139 -1.02 -4.14 3.86
C ALA A 139 -0.07 -5.31 3.65
N PHE A 140 -0.62 -6.51 3.54
CA PHE A 140 0.11 -7.75 3.32
C PHE A 140 -0.36 -8.43 2.05
N LEU A 141 0.58 -8.98 1.29
CA LEU A 141 0.27 -9.82 0.16
C LEU A 141 0.38 -11.29 0.58
N ALA A 142 -0.70 -12.04 0.38
CA ALA A 142 -0.75 -13.48 0.58
C ALA A 142 -0.61 -14.22 -0.76
N ARG A 143 -0.19 -15.47 -0.71
CA ARG A 143 -0.04 -16.34 -1.87
C ARG A 143 -1.41 -16.73 -2.46
N ASP A 144 -2.37 -16.97 -1.59
CA ASP A 144 -3.72 -17.45 -1.88
C ASP A 144 -4.70 -17.00 -0.79
N GLU A 145 -5.98 -17.33 -0.97
CA GLU A 145 -7.05 -16.97 -0.03
C GLU A 145 -6.88 -17.66 1.34
N GLU A 146 -6.45 -18.91 1.37
CA GLU A 146 -6.25 -19.68 2.61
C GLU A 146 -5.18 -18.99 3.47
N GLN A 147 -4.04 -18.65 2.89
CA GLN A 147 -2.99 -17.93 3.60
C GLN A 147 -3.44 -16.52 4.02
N ALA A 148 -4.27 -15.83 3.21
CA ALA A 148 -4.81 -14.54 3.61
C ALA A 148 -5.68 -14.64 4.87
N LEU A 149 -6.47 -15.71 4.99
CA LEU A 149 -7.27 -15.97 6.19
C LEU A 149 -6.40 -16.30 7.41
N ASP A 150 -5.32 -17.07 7.24
CA ASP A 150 -4.37 -17.38 8.31
C ASP A 150 -3.69 -16.12 8.84
N ILE A 151 -3.19 -15.28 7.93
CA ILE A 151 -2.59 -13.99 8.29
C ILE A 151 -3.61 -13.09 8.99
N ALA A 152 -4.84 -13.04 8.48
CA ALA A 152 -5.90 -12.24 9.07
C ALA A 152 -6.25 -12.71 10.49
N ALA A 153 -6.33 -14.01 10.70
CA ALA A 153 -6.58 -14.60 12.02
C ALA A 153 -5.46 -14.27 13.02
N ALA A 154 -4.20 -14.39 12.59
CA ALA A 154 -3.05 -14.07 13.42
C ALA A 154 -3.02 -12.60 13.83
N LEU A 155 -3.23 -11.69 12.87
CA LEU A 155 -3.27 -10.25 13.12
C LEU A 155 -4.44 -9.87 14.04
N SER A 156 -5.62 -10.46 13.83
CA SER A 156 -6.78 -10.26 14.71
C SER A 156 -6.52 -10.75 16.12
N GLY A 157 -5.89 -11.93 16.25
CA GLY A 157 -5.56 -12.52 17.54
C GLY A 157 -4.47 -11.79 18.31
N SER A 158 -3.65 -10.99 17.63
CA SER A 158 -2.56 -10.22 18.26
C SER A 158 -3.05 -9.04 19.11
N GLY A 159 -4.25 -8.55 18.86
CA GLY A 159 -4.81 -7.36 19.52
C GLY A 159 -4.11 -6.04 19.15
N MET A 160 -3.23 -6.04 18.14
CA MET A 160 -2.46 -4.85 17.73
C MET A 160 -3.20 -3.96 16.73
N CYS A 161 -4.29 -4.43 16.16
CA CYS A 161 -5.12 -3.71 15.21
C CYS A 161 -6.59 -3.75 15.59
N SER A 162 -7.33 -2.73 15.21
CA SER A 162 -8.76 -2.60 15.54
C SER A 162 -9.64 -3.47 14.64
N SER A 163 -9.22 -3.68 13.42
CA SER A 163 -9.87 -4.57 12.47
C SER A 163 -8.89 -5.12 11.44
N VAL A 164 -9.22 -6.29 10.91
CA VAL A 164 -8.47 -6.91 9.82
C VAL A 164 -9.44 -7.21 8.69
N LEU A 165 -9.09 -6.75 7.49
CA LEU A 165 -9.87 -6.94 6.28
C LEU A 165 -9.04 -7.78 5.31
N HIS A 166 -9.71 -8.59 4.50
CA HIS A 166 -9.08 -9.23 3.35
C HIS A 166 -9.81 -8.86 2.07
N ALA A 167 -9.10 -8.81 0.98
CA ALA A 167 -9.63 -8.48 -0.34
C ALA A 167 -8.83 -9.17 -1.44
N THR A 168 -9.48 -9.38 -2.57
CA THR A 168 -8.83 -9.88 -3.78
C THR A 168 -8.85 -8.79 -4.84
N GLY A 169 -7.74 -8.57 -5.48
CA GLY A 169 -7.58 -7.55 -6.52
C GLY A 169 -6.79 -8.04 -7.72
N PRO A 170 -6.84 -7.28 -8.83
CA PRO A 170 -7.58 -6.02 -8.98
C PRO A 170 -9.09 -6.23 -9.07
N ALA A 171 -9.85 -5.27 -8.57
CA ALA A 171 -11.27 -5.17 -8.82
C ALA A 171 -11.48 -4.54 -10.21
N HIS A 172 -12.40 -5.06 -10.99
CA HIS A 172 -12.78 -4.59 -12.33
C HIS A 172 -14.12 -3.85 -12.29
#